data_d26fc6182d8d6406b097d823a0cfe7a3
#
_entry.id   d26fc6182d8d6406b097d823a0cfe7a3
#
_cell.length_a   1.000
_cell.length_b   1.000
_cell.length_c   1.000
_cell.angle_alpha   90.00
_cell.angle_beta   90.00
_cell.angle_gamma   90.00
#
_symmetry.space_group_name_H-M   'P 1'
#
loop_
_entity.id
_entity.type
_entity.pdbx_description
1 polymer ?
#
loop_
_entity_poly.entity_id
_entity_poly.type
_entity_poly.pdbx_seq_one_letter_code
_entity_poly.pdbx_strand_id
1 'polypeptide(L)'
;MNVVSSMIGSGISFLSLEYLVFLLAAALVRYLCPERARTAVLLAFSWLFYAAWNPVCLLFLIFTTGTTYFTGRYVSGRSVRAAQEIGAGDAQSNVGAGSVGAALFLCVAANLGVLFFCKYWGMFFPGIFEQRLLPVGISFYTLQALGYVVDCWREGKAARASVQASSGQNSSVQNSSAQEGGKTTGAAGPRFLTYALFVSFFPGILSGPIERGRNLLPQFERPCDFSFDNLRNGLLIMTWGYFLKMVLADRIAIVVNQVYANPEGVPGTLVVLAVLLYSIQIYCDFAGYSAIAIGSARVLGFRVMQNFTAPYLSASVAEFWRHWHISLSTWFRDYLYIPLGGNRRGIGRKYLNILIVFAVSGLWHGAGFTFLFWGFLHGIYQVAGYLLKPIRDALAQRLHIDRERGSHRVLQILVTFLLVSFAWIFFRADSFSQAVRIIRCMKGAEIWSLTDGSLLGLGLDTMNWVLLAAGLVFLFVRDLCVRRGISLRVQLQKQGIWLRWLLYIGAVLLILVCGIWGPGYDASTFIYSQF
;
A
#
# COMPACT_ATOMS: atom_id res chain seq x y z
N MET A 1 -34.75 -11.20 3.32
CA MET A 1 -33.88 -12.32 3.71
C MET A 1 -32.86 -12.71 2.64
N ASN A 2 -33.15 -12.47 1.34
CA ASN A 2 -32.26 -12.91 0.23
C ASN A 2 -30.97 -12.05 0.04
N VAL A 3 -30.95 -10.80 0.48
CA VAL A 3 -29.75 -9.93 0.32
C VAL A 3 -28.64 -10.32 1.30
N VAL A 4 -28.98 -10.70 2.53
CA VAL A 4 -28.00 -11.11 3.55
C VAL A 4 -27.40 -12.49 3.22
N SER A 5 -28.17 -13.42 2.65
CA SER A 5 -27.65 -14.75 2.27
C SER A 5 -26.77 -14.71 1.02
N SER A 6 -26.93 -13.74 0.11
CA SER A 6 -26.03 -13.56 -1.04
C SER A 6 -24.70 -12.88 -0.66
N MET A 7 -24.66 -12.20 0.49
CA MET A 7 -23.44 -11.55 1.02
C MET A 7 -22.47 -12.53 1.68
N ILE A 8 -22.94 -13.69 2.13
CA ILE A 8 -22.11 -14.70 2.79
C ILE A 8 -21.54 -15.63 1.72
N GLY A 9 -20.27 -15.43 1.36
CA GLY A 9 -19.54 -16.28 0.41
C GLY A 9 -18.97 -15.59 -0.82
N SER A 10 -19.53 -14.43 -1.23
CA SER A 10 -18.95 -13.60 -2.32
C SER A 10 -18.12 -12.40 -1.80
N GLY A 11 -18.20 -12.10 -0.50
CA GLY A 11 -17.57 -10.93 0.12
C GLY A 11 -18.18 -9.60 -0.31
N ILE A 12 -17.98 -8.54 0.47
CA ILE A 12 -18.39 -7.17 0.10
C ILE A 12 -17.22 -6.51 -0.64
N SER A 13 -17.29 -6.43 -1.97
CA SER A 13 -16.27 -5.75 -2.76
C SER A 13 -16.38 -4.23 -2.63
N PHE A 14 -15.24 -3.52 -2.60
CA PHE A 14 -15.20 -2.04 -2.63
C PHE A 14 -15.87 -1.43 -3.88
N LEU A 15 -16.05 -2.21 -4.93
CA LEU A 15 -16.63 -1.77 -6.20
C LEU A 15 -18.14 -2.02 -6.27
N SER A 16 -18.71 -2.70 -5.29
CA SER A 16 -20.11 -3.04 -5.28
C SER A 16 -20.98 -1.95 -4.65
N LEU A 17 -22.25 -1.92 -5.02
CA LEU A 17 -23.24 -1.03 -4.42
C LEU A 17 -23.45 -1.35 -2.93
N GLU A 18 -23.35 -2.64 -2.58
CA GLU A 18 -23.46 -3.13 -1.20
C GLU A 18 -22.38 -2.47 -0.30
N TYR A 19 -21.19 -2.24 -0.84
CA TYR A 19 -20.14 -1.53 -0.10
C TYR A 19 -20.52 -0.09 0.19
N LEU A 20 -21.11 0.62 -0.77
CA LEU A 20 -21.55 2.00 -0.55
C LEU A 20 -22.66 2.07 0.50
N VAL A 21 -23.61 1.15 0.45
CA VAL A 21 -24.67 1.03 1.46
C VAL A 21 -24.07 0.68 2.82
N PHE A 22 -23.15 -0.26 2.88
CA PHE A 22 -22.45 -0.66 4.10
C PHE A 22 -21.66 0.52 4.70
N LEU A 23 -20.90 1.26 3.89
CA LEU A 23 -20.15 2.44 4.33
C LEU A 23 -21.08 3.53 4.87
N LEU A 24 -22.21 3.77 4.18
CA LEU A 24 -23.22 4.74 4.61
C LEU A 24 -23.83 4.33 5.96
N ALA A 25 -24.21 3.05 6.10
CA ALA A 25 -24.74 2.51 7.36
C ALA A 25 -23.69 2.64 8.49
N ALA A 26 -22.44 2.26 8.24
CA ALA A 26 -21.36 2.38 9.22
C ALA A 26 -21.13 3.84 9.64
N ALA A 27 -21.15 4.78 8.69
CA ALA A 27 -21.00 6.21 8.97
C ALA A 27 -22.19 6.75 9.77
N LEU A 28 -23.42 6.43 9.35
CA LEU A 28 -24.63 6.88 10.02
C LEU A 28 -24.69 6.38 11.47
N VAL A 29 -24.52 5.07 11.68
CA VAL A 29 -24.57 4.49 13.03
C VAL A 29 -23.45 5.08 13.89
N ARG A 30 -22.23 5.23 13.37
CA ARG A 30 -21.11 5.83 14.10
C ARG A 30 -21.39 7.24 14.56
N TYR A 31 -21.97 8.10 13.70
CA TYR A 31 -22.22 9.51 14.06
C TYR A 31 -23.45 9.67 14.97
N LEU A 32 -24.42 8.76 14.89
CA LEU A 32 -25.59 8.75 15.77
C LEU A 32 -25.31 8.15 17.16
N CYS A 33 -24.32 7.24 17.26
CA CYS A 33 -23.97 6.61 18.54
C CYS A 33 -23.23 7.57 19.48
N PRO A 34 -23.43 7.40 20.81
CA PRO A 34 -22.62 8.08 21.81
C PRO A 34 -21.11 7.82 21.60
N GLU A 35 -20.28 8.80 21.92
CA GLU A 35 -18.83 8.72 21.70
C GLU A 35 -18.19 7.46 22.27
N ARG A 36 -18.64 7.02 23.47
CA ARG A 36 -18.14 5.81 24.14
C ARG A 36 -18.36 4.53 23.34
N ALA A 37 -19.41 4.48 22.50
CA ALA A 37 -19.76 3.31 21.69
C ALA A 37 -19.13 3.34 20.29
N ARG A 38 -18.67 4.49 19.80
CA ARG A 38 -18.20 4.68 18.42
C ARG A 38 -17.10 3.70 18.02
N THR A 39 -16.12 3.45 18.88
CA THR A 39 -15.02 2.49 18.63
C THR A 39 -15.54 1.06 18.54
N ALA A 40 -16.44 0.65 19.45
CA ALA A 40 -17.03 -0.69 19.43
C ALA A 40 -17.93 -0.90 18.19
N VAL A 41 -18.69 0.11 17.80
CA VAL A 41 -19.52 0.09 16.59
C VAL A 41 -18.67 -0.10 15.35
N LEU A 42 -17.61 0.69 15.17
CA LEU A 42 -16.71 0.56 14.03
C LEU A 42 -15.99 -0.80 14.02
N LEU A 43 -15.62 -1.31 15.19
CA LEU A 43 -15.03 -2.65 15.30
C LEU A 43 -16.02 -3.73 14.85
N ALA A 44 -17.27 -3.64 15.28
CA ALA A 44 -18.33 -4.56 14.86
C ALA A 44 -18.54 -4.52 13.33
N PHE A 45 -18.64 -3.32 12.74
CA PHE A 45 -18.70 -3.19 11.28
C PHE A 45 -17.47 -3.76 10.59
N SER A 46 -16.27 -3.55 11.14
CA SER A 46 -15.02 -4.08 10.56
C SER A 46 -14.98 -5.61 10.58
N TRP A 47 -15.42 -6.22 11.67
CA TRP A 47 -15.49 -7.67 11.78
C TRP A 47 -16.61 -8.27 10.94
N LEU A 48 -17.77 -7.62 10.83
CA LEU A 48 -18.84 -8.02 9.91
C LEU A 48 -18.38 -7.97 8.45
N PHE A 49 -17.73 -6.88 8.05
CA PHE A 49 -17.15 -6.75 6.72
C PHE A 49 -16.18 -7.88 6.40
N TYR A 50 -15.30 -8.21 7.34
CA TYR A 50 -14.30 -9.26 7.16
C TYR A 50 -14.92 -10.66 7.16
N ALA A 51 -15.89 -10.92 8.06
CA ALA A 51 -16.62 -12.18 8.14
C ALA A 51 -17.47 -12.45 6.90
N ALA A 52 -17.95 -11.41 6.20
CA ALA A 52 -18.69 -11.56 4.94
C ALA A 52 -17.86 -12.21 3.83
N TRP A 53 -16.52 -12.04 3.85
CA TRP A 53 -15.61 -12.73 2.93
C TRP A 53 -15.44 -14.21 3.31
N ASN A 54 -15.05 -14.46 4.56
CA ASN A 54 -14.95 -15.81 5.10
C ASN A 54 -14.88 -15.75 6.64
N PRO A 55 -15.88 -16.31 7.36
CA PRO A 55 -15.89 -16.30 8.82
C PRO A 55 -14.68 -16.98 9.45
N VAL A 56 -14.13 -18.03 8.83
CA VAL A 56 -12.94 -18.76 9.35
C VAL A 56 -11.71 -17.85 9.28
N CYS A 57 -11.61 -16.99 8.27
CA CYS A 57 -10.51 -16.05 8.15
C CYS A 57 -10.49 -15.01 9.28
N LEU A 58 -11.64 -14.72 9.90
CA LEU A 58 -11.73 -13.84 11.06
C LEU A 58 -10.90 -14.38 12.25
N LEU A 59 -10.76 -15.70 12.40
CA LEU A 59 -9.94 -16.30 13.45
C LEU A 59 -8.46 -15.91 13.32
N PHE A 60 -7.93 -15.86 12.09
CA PHE A 60 -6.55 -15.40 11.86
C PHE A 60 -6.36 -13.93 12.21
N LEU A 61 -7.35 -13.10 11.89
CA LEU A 61 -7.34 -11.68 12.25
C LEU A 61 -7.38 -11.48 13.77
N ILE A 62 -8.24 -12.23 14.48
CA ILE A 62 -8.34 -12.21 15.94
C ILE A 62 -7.03 -12.73 16.57
N PHE A 63 -6.45 -13.81 16.04
CA PHE A 63 -5.16 -14.35 16.49
C PHE A 63 -4.05 -13.30 16.38
N THR A 64 -3.91 -12.66 15.19
CA THR A 64 -2.91 -11.60 15.00
C THR A 64 -3.16 -10.43 15.94
N THR A 65 -4.41 -9.99 16.08
CA THR A 65 -4.79 -8.90 16.99
C THR A 65 -4.44 -9.22 18.44
N GLY A 66 -4.79 -10.42 18.92
CA GLY A 66 -4.52 -10.85 20.29
C GLY A 66 -3.03 -10.96 20.59
N THR A 67 -2.30 -11.73 19.78
CA THR A 67 -0.86 -11.95 19.98
C THR A 67 -0.07 -10.65 19.98
N THR A 68 -0.35 -9.76 19.04
CA THR A 68 0.37 -8.49 18.93
C THR A 68 -0.05 -7.46 20.00
N TYR A 69 -1.32 -7.43 20.41
CA TYR A 69 -1.77 -6.60 21.52
C TYR A 69 -1.11 -6.97 22.85
N PHE A 70 -1.17 -8.25 23.23
CA PHE A 70 -0.60 -8.70 24.49
C PHE A 70 0.92 -8.56 24.52
N THR A 71 1.60 -8.86 23.40
CA THR A 71 3.05 -8.63 23.29
C THR A 71 3.39 -7.15 23.39
N GLY A 72 2.67 -6.27 22.70
CA GLY A 72 2.88 -4.82 22.78
C GLY A 72 2.72 -4.29 24.21
N ARG A 73 1.67 -4.72 24.93
CA ARG A 73 1.47 -4.37 26.35
C ARG A 73 2.57 -4.91 27.26
N TYR A 74 2.97 -6.16 27.05
CA TYR A 74 4.05 -6.77 27.83
C TYR A 74 5.37 -6.00 27.66
N VAL A 75 5.73 -5.70 26.40
CA VAL A 75 6.95 -4.98 26.04
C VAL A 75 6.92 -3.55 26.62
N SER A 76 5.82 -2.82 26.46
CA SER A 76 5.67 -1.47 27.02
C SER A 76 5.71 -1.47 28.54
N GLY A 77 4.98 -2.36 29.20
CA GLY A 77 4.94 -2.45 30.66
C GLY A 77 6.30 -2.79 31.29
N ARG A 78 7.05 -3.73 30.70
CA ARG A 78 8.42 -4.06 31.14
C ARG A 78 9.39 -2.91 30.92
N SER A 79 9.22 -2.17 29.82
CA SER A 79 10.08 -1.01 29.50
C SER A 79 9.88 0.14 30.47
N VAL A 80 8.62 0.41 30.86
CA VAL A 80 8.30 1.45 31.86
C VAL A 80 8.86 1.06 33.25
N ARG A 81 8.66 -0.18 33.69
CA ARG A 81 9.22 -0.67 34.97
C ARG A 81 10.74 -0.56 35.02
N ALA A 82 11.43 -1.01 33.97
CA ALA A 82 12.89 -0.92 33.90
C ALA A 82 13.38 0.55 33.89
N ALA A 83 12.65 1.47 33.25
CA ALA A 83 12.97 2.90 33.31
C ALA A 83 12.78 3.48 34.72
N GLN A 84 11.75 3.06 35.47
CA GLN A 84 11.50 3.45 36.85
C GLN A 84 12.60 2.93 37.80
N GLU A 85 13.02 1.67 37.66
CA GLU A 85 14.09 1.05 38.45
C GLU A 85 15.44 1.75 38.24
N ILE A 86 15.78 2.09 36.99
CA ILE A 86 16.99 2.88 36.67
C ILE A 86 16.89 4.28 37.29
N GLY A 87 15.72 4.93 37.25
CA GLY A 87 15.50 6.25 37.87
C GLY A 87 15.56 6.21 39.40
N ALA A 88 15.31 5.05 40.03
CA ALA A 88 15.42 4.81 41.47
C ALA A 88 16.85 4.46 41.93
N GLY A 89 17.84 4.45 41.03
CA GLY A 89 19.25 4.22 41.37
C GLY A 89 19.74 2.78 41.19
N ASP A 90 18.90 1.87 40.74
CA ASP A 90 19.25 0.46 40.52
C ASP A 90 19.83 0.28 39.09
N ALA A 91 21.06 0.76 38.88
CA ALA A 91 21.75 0.79 37.59
C ALA A 91 22.07 -0.60 36.99
N GLN A 92 21.85 -1.68 37.73
CA GLN A 92 22.13 -3.06 37.30
C GLN A 92 20.91 -3.89 36.91
N SER A 93 19.70 -3.33 36.85
CA SER A 93 18.53 -4.09 36.45
C SER A 93 18.50 -4.41 34.93
N ASN A 94 19.38 -5.32 34.52
CA ASN A 94 19.23 -6.04 33.23
C ASN A 94 18.04 -7.02 33.26
N VAL A 95 17.21 -6.95 34.34
CA VAL A 95 16.06 -7.80 34.57
C VAL A 95 15.03 -7.56 33.47
N GLY A 96 14.97 -8.47 32.51
CA GLY A 96 13.92 -8.56 31.53
C GLY A 96 14.27 -8.22 30.08
N ALA A 97 15.50 -7.81 29.75
CA ALA A 97 15.87 -7.54 28.34
C ALA A 97 15.76 -8.81 27.47
N GLY A 98 16.19 -9.96 27.99
CA GLY A 98 16.08 -11.25 27.30
C GLY A 98 14.62 -11.71 27.13
N SER A 99 13.78 -11.57 28.15
CA SER A 99 12.37 -11.95 28.08
C SER A 99 11.55 -11.06 27.12
N VAL A 100 11.87 -9.77 27.03
CA VAL A 100 11.26 -8.84 26.06
C VAL A 100 11.67 -9.23 24.63
N GLY A 101 12.95 -9.54 24.40
CA GLY A 101 13.45 -10.01 23.11
C GLY A 101 12.81 -11.34 22.68
N ALA A 102 12.70 -12.29 23.60
CA ALA A 102 12.05 -13.58 23.36
C ALA A 102 10.56 -13.41 23.01
N ALA A 103 9.82 -12.59 23.77
CA ALA A 103 8.41 -12.33 23.51
C ALA A 103 8.20 -11.67 22.14
N LEU A 104 9.04 -10.69 21.77
CA LEU A 104 9.02 -10.07 20.46
C LEU A 104 9.30 -11.09 19.35
N PHE A 105 10.33 -11.90 19.51
CA PHE A 105 10.69 -12.94 18.53
C PHE A 105 9.57 -13.95 18.34
N LEU A 106 8.99 -14.47 19.43
CA LEU A 106 7.88 -15.43 19.38
C LEU A 106 6.64 -14.83 18.69
N CYS A 107 6.30 -13.57 19.00
CA CYS A 107 5.18 -12.90 18.37
C CYS A 107 5.41 -12.73 16.85
N VAL A 108 6.60 -12.27 16.45
CA VAL A 108 6.97 -12.12 15.03
C VAL A 108 6.97 -13.48 14.35
N ALA A 109 7.59 -14.50 14.94
CA ALA A 109 7.67 -15.85 14.38
C ALA A 109 6.28 -16.49 14.23
N ALA A 110 5.38 -16.34 15.23
CA ALA A 110 4.03 -16.87 15.17
C ALA A 110 3.21 -16.22 14.05
N ASN A 111 3.22 -14.88 13.94
CA ASN A 111 2.45 -14.17 12.92
C ASN A 111 3.02 -14.36 11.52
N LEU A 112 4.35 -14.37 11.35
CA LEU A 112 4.97 -14.72 10.07
C LEU A 112 4.80 -16.20 9.73
N GLY A 113 4.75 -17.09 10.72
CA GLY A 113 4.45 -18.51 10.56
C GLY A 113 3.05 -18.74 10.01
N VAL A 114 2.04 -18.04 10.55
CA VAL A 114 0.66 -18.06 10.02
C VAL A 114 0.63 -17.51 8.60
N LEU A 115 1.28 -16.39 8.33
CA LEU A 115 1.37 -15.83 6.98
C LEU A 115 2.05 -16.81 6.01
N PHE A 116 3.15 -17.44 6.43
CA PHE A 116 3.85 -18.46 5.66
C PHE A 116 2.94 -19.65 5.36
N PHE A 117 2.27 -20.19 6.36
CA PHE A 117 1.33 -21.29 6.19
C PHE A 117 0.22 -20.95 5.20
N CYS A 118 -0.45 -19.82 5.35
CA CYS A 118 -1.55 -19.44 4.49
C CYS A 118 -1.12 -19.14 3.03
N LYS A 119 0.09 -18.58 2.84
CA LYS A 119 0.51 -18.06 1.53
C LYS A 119 1.48 -18.96 0.79
N TYR A 120 2.42 -19.59 1.49
CA TYR A 120 3.57 -20.27 0.87
C TYR A 120 3.54 -21.80 1.00
N TRP A 121 2.71 -22.34 1.91
CA TRP A 121 2.66 -23.78 2.14
C TRP A 121 2.48 -24.59 0.86
N GLY A 122 1.53 -24.21 0.01
CA GLY A 122 1.28 -24.89 -1.25
C GLY A 122 2.41 -24.82 -2.28
N MET A 123 3.40 -23.90 -2.13
CA MET A 123 4.59 -23.85 -2.97
C MET A 123 5.59 -24.96 -2.60
N PHE A 124 5.71 -25.27 -1.29
CA PHE A 124 6.66 -26.26 -0.78
C PHE A 124 6.06 -27.66 -0.66
N PHE A 125 4.74 -27.75 -0.46
CA PHE A 125 4.00 -28.98 -0.23
C PHE A 125 2.77 -29.09 -1.14
N PRO A 126 2.94 -29.22 -2.46
CA PRO A 126 1.82 -29.34 -3.40
C PRO A 126 1.02 -30.62 -3.11
N GLY A 127 -0.32 -30.51 -3.11
CA GLY A 127 -1.24 -31.64 -2.92
C GLY A 127 -1.64 -31.95 -1.47
N ILE A 128 -1.05 -31.32 -0.45
CA ILE A 128 -1.41 -31.62 0.97
C ILE A 128 -2.63 -30.81 1.43
N PHE A 129 -2.89 -29.63 0.85
CA PHE A 129 -4.10 -28.82 1.07
C PHE A 129 -4.49 -28.15 -0.23
N GLU A 130 -5.41 -28.74 -1.00
CA GLU A 130 -5.88 -28.20 -2.29
C GLU A 130 -6.75 -26.94 -2.14
N GLN A 131 -7.50 -26.82 -1.05
CA GLN A 131 -8.31 -25.62 -0.78
C GLN A 131 -7.51 -24.62 0.07
N ARG A 132 -6.87 -23.67 -0.62
CA ARG A 132 -6.13 -22.61 0.05
C ARG A 132 -7.08 -21.64 0.74
N LEU A 133 -7.12 -21.69 2.05
CA LEU A 133 -7.72 -20.65 2.88
C LEU A 133 -6.73 -19.47 2.92
N LEU A 134 -6.73 -18.62 1.89
CA LEU A 134 -5.94 -17.39 1.91
C LEU A 134 -6.81 -16.25 2.48
N PRO A 135 -6.60 -15.84 3.75
CA PRO A 135 -7.37 -14.76 4.34
C PRO A 135 -7.08 -13.45 3.61
N VAL A 136 -8.11 -12.82 3.07
CA VAL A 136 -7.96 -11.55 2.35
C VAL A 136 -7.32 -10.51 3.26
N GLY A 137 -6.30 -9.81 2.76
CA GLY A 137 -5.60 -8.77 3.50
C GLY A 137 -4.62 -9.25 4.58
N ILE A 138 -4.39 -10.58 4.74
CA ILE A 138 -3.48 -11.13 5.77
C ILE A 138 -2.09 -10.49 5.70
N SER A 139 -1.57 -10.28 4.52
CA SER A 139 -0.26 -9.66 4.31
C SER A 139 -0.23 -8.21 4.83
N PHE A 140 -1.34 -7.46 4.70
CA PHE A 140 -1.44 -6.05 5.11
C PHE A 140 -1.59 -5.91 6.62
N TYR A 141 -2.60 -6.57 7.23
CA TYR A 141 -2.83 -6.42 8.66
C TYR A 141 -1.72 -7.05 9.51
N THR A 142 -1.07 -8.10 9.02
CA THR A 142 0.09 -8.68 9.72
C THR A 142 1.24 -7.69 9.79
N LEU A 143 1.62 -7.03 8.68
CA LEU A 143 2.66 -6.00 8.70
C LEU A 143 2.27 -4.81 9.58
N GLN A 144 1.00 -4.38 9.55
CA GLN A 144 0.50 -3.30 10.38
C GLN A 144 0.62 -3.62 11.87
N ALA A 145 0.19 -4.81 12.28
CA ALA A 145 0.24 -5.29 13.66
C ALA A 145 1.68 -5.51 14.16
N LEU A 146 2.55 -6.11 13.33
CA LEU A 146 3.97 -6.29 13.66
C LEU A 146 4.70 -4.95 13.78
N GLY A 147 4.38 -3.98 12.91
CA GLY A 147 4.91 -2.62 13.01
C GLY A 147 4.63 -1.99 14.38
N TYR A 148 3.40 -2.14 14.90
CA TYR A 148 3.05 -1.65 16.23
C TYR A 148 3.88 -2.28 17.35
N VAL A 149 4.06 -3.61 17.35
CA VAL A 149 4.84 -4.29 18.39
C VAL A 149 6.31 -3.85 18.37
N VAL A 150 6.90 -3.69 17.17
CA VAL A 150 8.27 -3.20 17.02
C VAL A 150 8.39 -1.74 17.47
N ASP A 151 7.39 -0.91 17.19
CA ASP A 151 7.38 0.49 17.67
C ASP A 151 7.30 0.55 19.20
N CYS A 152 6.46 -0.26 19.87
CA CYS A 152 6.44 -0.37 21.32
C CYS A 152 7.81 -0.75 21.90
N TRP A 153 8.50 -1.70 21.27
CA TRP A 153 9.85 -2.09 21.69
C TRP A 153 10.88 -0.95 21.54
N ARG A 154 10.83 -0.22 20.43
CA ARG A 154 11.74 0.91 20.18
C ARG A 154 11.52 2.06 21.13
N GLU A 155 10.27 2.42 21.38
CA GLU A 155 9.89 3.47 22.33
C GLU A 155 10.35 3.11 23.73
N GLY A 156 10.16 1.85 24.15
CA GLY A 156 10.65 1.37 25.42
C GLY A 156 12.17 1.38 25.56
N LYS A 157 12.91 1.08 24.48
CA LYS A 157 14.37 1.17 24.47
C LYS A 157 14.84 2.63 24.54
N ALA A 158 14.18 3.54 23.83
CA ALA A 158 14.50 4.96 23.86
C ALA A 158 14.24 5.57 25.24
N ALA A 159 13.12 5.22 25.89
CA ALA A 159 12.80 5.68 27.24
C ALA A 159 13.86 5.23 28.28
N ARG A 160 14.32 3.98 28.20
CA ARG A 160 15.42 3.51 29.07
C ARG A 160 16.72 4.28 28.84
N ALA A 161 17.10 4.49 27.60
CA ALA A 161 18.32 5.22 27.26
C ALA A 161 18.29 6.68 27.73
N SER A 162 17.14 7.34 27.69
CA SER A 162 16.99 8.73 28.18
C SER A 162 17.11 8.81 29.70
N VAL A 163 16.54 7.85 30.44
CA VAL A 163 16.68 7.79 31.91
C VAL A 163 18.12 7.49 32.33
N GLN A 164 18.81 6.55 31.64
CA GLN A 164 20.23 6.27 31.89
C GLN A 164 21.12 7.49 31.65
N ALA A 165 20.87 8.25 30.60
CA ALA A 165 21.63 9.46 30.29
C ALA A 165 21.42 10.55 31.36
N SER A 166 20.22 10.71 31.90
CA SER A 166 19.90 11.67 32.96
C SER A 166 20.43 11.26 34.32
N SER A 167 20.49 9.96 34.64
CA SER A 167 21.08 9.46 35.90
C SER A 167 22.61 9.50 35.94
N GLY A 168 23.27 9.50 34.78
CA GLY A 168 24.74 9.64 34.67
C GLY A 168 25.29 11.08 34.74
N GLN A 169 24.43 12.10 34.66
CA GLN A 169 24.80 13.49 34.82
C GLN A 169 24.44 13.96 36.24
N ASN A 170 25.39 13.81 37.19
CA ASN A 170 25.27 14.44 38.50
C ASN A 170 25.18 15.97 38.35
N SER A 171 24.06 16.48 38.82
CA SER A 171 23.85 17.80 39.47
C SER A 171 24.72 18.97 38.97
N SER A 172 24.28 19.70 37.98
CA SER A 172 24.30 21.17 37.96
C SER A 172 23.75 21.69 36.62
N VAL A 173 22.47 21.73 36.43
CA VAL A 173 21.75 22.75 35.64
C VAL A 173 20.25 22.43 35.81
N GLN A 174 19.65 23.11 36.78
CA GLN A 174 18.20 23.30 36.79
C GLN A 174 17.80 24.33 35.74
N ASN A 175 16.71 24.04 35.09
CA ASN A 175 15.83 24.95 34.35
C ASN A 175 16.25 25.42 32.95
N SER A 176 15.51 24.94 32.07
CA SER A 176 14.88 25.59 30.90
C SER A 176 15.08 24.80 29.59
N SER A 177 14.02 24.24 29.13
CA SER A 177 13.71 23.77 27.78
C SER A 177 13.14 22.35 27.72
N ALA A 178 12.10 22.11 28.50
CA ALA A 178 11.20 20.95 28.30
C ALA A 178 9.86 21.46 27.74
N GLN A 179 9.85 21.91 26.49
CA GLN A 179 8.62 22.11 25.74
C GLN A 179 8.87 21.80 24.27
N GLU A 180 8.01 20.93 23.73
CA GLU A 180 7.89 20.49 22.34
C GLU A 180 8.61 19.17 21.97
N GLY A 181 8.25 18.12 22.68
CA GLY A 181 8.43 16.72 22.22
C GLY A 181 7.12 15.98 22.46
N GLY A 182 6.52 15.43 21.42
CA GLY A 182 5.17 14.85 21.37
C GLY A 182 4.76 14.09 22.62
N LYS A 183 3.54 14.34 23.10
CA LYS A 183 2.89 13.62 24.20
C LYS A 183 3.06 12.12 24.00
N THR A 184 3.96 11.52 24.78
CA THR A 184 3.98 10.08 24.99
C THR A 184 2.57 9.69 25.45
N THR A 185 1.89 8.88 24.66
CA THR A 185 0.68 8.18 25.10
C THR A 185 0.99 7.56 26.45
N GLY A 186 0.24 7.94 27.47
CA GLY A 186 0.51 7.57 28.86
C GLY A 186 0.79 6.09 29.02
N ALA A 187 1.49 5.73 30.08
CA ALA A 187 2.06 4.42 30.44
C ALA A 187 1.14 3.17 30.28
N ALA A 188 -0.10 3.33 29.84
CA ALA A 188 -1.13 2.28 29.77
C ALA A 188 -1.36 1.66 28.38
N GLY A 189 -0.72 2.14 27.30
CA GLY A 189 -1.00 1.66 25.93
C GLY A 189 -2.46 1.82 25.49
N PRO A 190 -2.82 1.54 24.23
CA PRO A 190 -4.19 1.68 23.75
C PRO A 190 -5.11 0.65 24.42
N ARG A 191 -6.41 0.98 24.56
CA ARG A 191 -7.43 0.01 24.98
C ARG A 191 -7.55 -1.10 23.94
N PHE A 192 -7.91 -2.32 24.37
CA PHE A 192 -8.03 -3.48 23.46
C PHE A 192 -8.95 -3.19 22.27
N LEU A 193 -10.12 -2.58 22.49
CA LEU A 193 -11.07 -2.26 21.42
C LEU A 193 -10.47 -1.28 20.39
N THR A 194 -9.73 -0.27 20.84
CA THR A 194 -9.06 0.69 19.96
C THR A 194 -7.97 -0.01 19.13
N TYR A 195 -7.21 -0.90 19.77
CA TYR A 195 -6.19 -1.67 19.08
C TYR A 195 -6.78 -2.69 18.09
N ALA A 196 -7.83 -3.40 18.50
CA ALA A 196 -8.53 -4.34 17.63
C ALA A 196 -9.11 -3.61 16.39
N LEU A 197 -9.68 -2.42 16.58
CA LEU A 197 -10.11 -1.58 15.47
C LEU A 197 -8.94 -1.15 14.58
N PHE A 198 -7.79 -0.80 15.16
CA PHE A 198 -6.60 -0.44 14.38
C PHE A 198 -6.17 -1.57 13.43
N VAL A 199 -6.11 -2.81 13.90
CA VAL A 199 -5.68 -3.95 13.08
C VAL A 199 -6.74 -4.33 12.04
N SER A 200 -8.02 -4.18 12.37
CA SER A 200 -9.15 -4.67 11.56
C SER A 200 -9.95 -3.59 10.83
N PHE A 201 -9.50 -2.33 10.82
CA PHE A 201 -10.23 -1.19 10.26
C PHE A 201 -10.64 -1.44 8.80
N PHE A 202 -11.94 -1.68 8.56
CA PHE A 202 -12.44 -2.20 7.28
C PHE A 202 -12.07 -1.37 6.05
N PRO A 203 -11.97 -0.02 6.09
CA PRO A 203 -11.53 0.71 4.90
C PRO A 203 -10.09 0.39 4.49
N GLY A 204 -9.23 -0.02 5.45
CA GLY A 204 -7.82 -0.28 5.20
C GLY A 204 -7.45 -1.75 5.00
N ILE A 205 -8.30 -2.69 5.46
CA ILE A 205 -7.89 -4.09 5.63
C ILE A 205 -7.62 -4.85 4.33
N LEU A 206 -8.30 -4.51 3.21
CA LEU A 206 -8.13 -5.22 1.94
C LEU A 206 -6.93 -4.73 1.14
N SER A 207 -6.83 -3.42 0.94
CA SER A 207 -5.85 -2.79 0.03
C SER A 207 -5.51 -1.35 0.43
N GLY A 208 -5.91 -0.95 1.64
CA GLY A 208 -5.58 0.36 2.16
C GLY A 208 -4.09 0.51 2.49
N PRO A 209 -3.65 1.72 2.84
CA PRO A 209 -2.29 1.94 3.31
C PRO A 209 -2.00 1.15 4.59
N ILE A 210 -0.79 0.58 4.70
CA ILE A 210 -0.28 -0.06 5.92
C ILE A 210 0.00 1.02 6.96
N GLU A 211 -0.97 1.28 7.83
CA GLU A 211 -0.94 2.39 8.78
C GLU A 211 0.01 2.14 9.96
N ARG A 212 0.45 3.25 10.57
CA ARG A 212 1.24 3.23 11.79
C ARG A 212 0.36 3.45 13.01
N GLY A 213 0.63 2.72 14.11
CA GLY A 213 -0.09 2.90 15.36
C GLY A 213 -0.08 4.36 15.83
N ARG A 214 1.07 5.02 15.76
CA ARG A 214 1.25 6.44 16.13
C ARG A 214 0.37 7.42 15.34
N ASN A 215 -0.06 7.07 14.11
CA ASN A 215 -0.91 7.90 13.28
C ASN A 215 -2.41 7.64 13.54
N LEU A 216 -2.82 6.38 13.56
CA LEU A 216 -4.23 6.02 13.53
C LEU A 216 -4.84 5.80 14.93
N LEU A 217 -4.11 5.23 15.90
CA LEU A 217 -4.61 4.98 17.25
C LEU A 217 -5.10 6.26 17.95
N PRO A 218 -4.32 7.39 17.93
CA PRO A 218 -4.80 8.63 18.56
C PRO A 218 -6.05 9.21 17.90
N GLN A 219 -6.30 8.92 16.62
CA GLN A 219 -7.50 9.39 15.93
C GLN A 219 -8.75 8.63 16.38
N PHE A 220 -8.63 7.35 16.74
CA PHE A 220 -9.74 6.55 17.28
C PHE A 220 -10.13 6.95 18.70
N GLU A 221 -9.20 7.53 19.45
CA GLU A 221 -9.39 7.93 20.84
C GLU A 221 -9.93 9.38 20.96
N ARG A 222 -9.78 10.17 19.91
CA ARG A 222 -10.27 11.56 19.92
C ARG A 222 -11.75 11.61 19.52
N PRO A 223 -12.53 12.49 20.19
CA PRO A 223 -13.85 12.83 19.70
C PRO A 223 -13.79 13.33 18.26
N CYS A 224 -14.64 12.82 17.41
CA CYS A 224 -14.72 13.25 16.01
C CYS A 224 -16.19 13.43 15.64
N ASP A 225 -16.59 14.67 15.50
CA ASP A 225 -17.94 15.01 15.07
C ASP A 225 -18.07 14.92 13.55
N PHE A 226 -19.33 14.89 13.10
CA PHE A 226 -19.62 14.92 11.68
C PHE A 226 -19.07 16.20 11.05
N SER A 227 -18.39 16.05 9.92
CA SER A 227 -17.87 17.15 9.13
C SER A 227 -18.26 16.97 7.68
N PHE A 228 -19.04 17.91 7.15
CA PHE A 228 -19.40 17.93 5.73
C PHE A 228 -18.16 17.96 4.82
N ASP A 229 -17.09 18.64 5.25
CA ASP A 229 -15.81 18.67 4.52
C ASP A 229 -15.15 17.30 4.44
N ASN A 230 -15.22 16.50 5.51
CA ASN A 230 -14.71 15.14 5.50
C ASN A 230 -15.55 14.25 4.57
N LEU A 231 -16.87 14.34 4.64
CA LEU A 231 -17.78 13.61 3.76
C LEU A 231 -17.50 13.95 2.28
N ARG A 232 -17.58 15.23 1.92
CA ARG A 232 -17.35 15.70 0.56
C ARG A 232 -15.97 15.28 0.03
N ASN A 233 -14.91 15.52 0.81
CA ASN A 233 -13.55 15.18 0.41
C ASN A 233 -13.35 13.66 0.32
N GLY A 234 -13.97 12.89 1.20
CA GLY A 234 -13.95 11.43 1.13
C GLY A 234 -14.60 10.91 -0.14
N LEU A 235 -15.80 11.39 -0.46
CA LEU A 235 -16.52 11.01 -1.68
C LEU A 235 -15.75 11.39 -2.96
N LEU A 236 -15.13 12.57 -3.01
CA LEU A 236 -14.30 12.97 -4.16
C LEU A 236 -13.06 12.08 -4.33
N ILE A 237 -12.44 11.63 -3.23
CA ILE A 237 -11.31 10.69 -3.30
C ILE A 237 -11.81 9.32 -3.78
N MET A 238 -12.97 8.85 -3.31
CA MET A 238 -13.58 7.60 -3.78
C MET A 238 -13.95 7.68 -5.26
N THR A 239 -14.56 8.77 -5.72
CA THR A 239 -14.88 9.00 -7.14
C THR A 239 -13.64 8.90 -8.01
N TRP A 240 -12.53 9.52 -7.58
CA TRP A 240 -11.24 9.34 -8.26
C TRP A 240 -10.79 7.88 -8.28
N GLY A 241 -10.94 7.15 -7.19
CA GLY A 241 -10.62 5.72 -7.10
C GLY A 241 -11.45 4.87 -8.05
N TYR A 242 -12.76 5.10 -8.11
CA TYR A 242 -13.66 4.41 -9.06
C TYR A 242 -13.32 4.72 -10.52
N PHE A 243 -12.98 5.97 -10.84
CA PHE A 243 -12.51 6.31 -12.19
C PHE A 243 -11.24 5.53 -12.57
N LEU A 244 -10.24 5.49 -11.69
CA LEU A 244 -8.99 4.76 -11.96
C LEU A 244 -9.26 3.26 -12.18
N LYS A 245 -10.09 2.65 -11.32
CA LYS A 245 -10.38 1.22 -11.40
C LYS A 245 -11.30 0.89 -12.55
N MET A 246 -12.52 1.42 -12.54
CA MET A 246 -13.59 0.96 -13.42
C MET A 246 -13.48 1.53 -14.85
N VAL A 247 -12.92 2.74 -15.01
CA VAL A 247 -12.80 3.37 -16.34
C VAL A 247 -11.46 3.05 -17.00
N LEU A 248 -10.36 3.02 -16.25
CA LEU A 248 -9.02 2.80 -16.81
C LEU A 248 -8.52 1.37 -16.62
N ALA A 249 -8.33 0.92 -15.37
CA ALA A 249 -7.66 -0.34 -15.09
C ALA A 249 -8.37 -1.55 -15.70
N ASP A 250 -9.70 -1.65 -15.54
CA ASP A 250 -10.48 -2.80 -16.03
C ASP A 250 -10.55 -2.81 -17.55
N ARG A 251 -10.57 -1.63 -18.19
CA ARG A 251 -10.52 -1.52 -19.65
C ARG A 251 -9.16 -1.95 -20.20
N ILE A 252 -8.06 -1.55 -19.55
CA ILE A 252 -6.71 -2.00 -19.91
C ILE A 252 -6.57 -3.51 -19.68
N ALA A 253 -7.21 -4.06 -18.65
CA ALA A 253 -7.16 -5.48 -18.31
C ALA A 253 -7.64 -6.36 -19.48
N ILE A 254 -8.63 -5.94 -20.27
CA ILE A 254 -9.11 -6.67 -21.43
C ILE A 254 -7.96 -6.90 -22.41
N VAL A 255 -7.28 -5.85 -22.80
CA VAL A 255 -6.14 -5.89 -23.74
C VAL A 255 -4.98 -6.72 -23.18
N VAL A 256 -4.59 -6.44 -21.95
CA VAL A 256 -3.45 -7.10 -21.30
C VAL A 256 -3.70 -8.60 -21.14
N ASN A 257 -4.88 -9.00 -20.67
CA ASN A 257 -5.20 -10.41 -20.47
C ASN A 257 -5.19 -11.17 -21.79
N GLN A 258 -5.75 -10.60 -22.86
CA GLN A 258 -5.74 -11.23 -24.19
C GLN A 258 -4.32 -11.44 -24.71
N VAL A 259 -3.46 -10.41 -24.65
CA VAL A 259 -2.07 -10.51 -25.14
C VAL A 259 -1.23 -11.46 -24.28
N TYR A 260 -1.37 -11.41 -22.95
CA TYR A 260 -0.60 -12.27 -22.05
C TYR A 260 -1.02 -13.74 -22.12
N ALA A 261 -2.29 -14.03 -22.48
CA ALA A 261 -2.77 -15.39 -22.71
C ALA A 261 -2.14 -16.02 -23.97
N ASN A 262 -2.00 -15.25 -25.06
CA ASN A 262 -1.44 -15.74 -26.33
C ASN A 262 -0.53 -14.68 -26.98
N PRO A 263 0.68 -14.45 -26.48
CA PRO A 263 1.56 -13.42 -27.02
C PRO A 263 2.11 -13.74 -28.43
N GLU A 264 2.11 -15.02 -28.84
CA GLU A 264 2.60 -15.47 -30.15
C GLU A 264 1.61 -15.17 -31.28
N GLY A 265 0.32 -15.08 -30.94
CA GLY A 265 -0.76 -14.74 -31.88
C GLY A 265 -0.94 -13.24 -32.14
N VAL A 266 -0.04 -12.39 -31.63
CA VAL A 266 -0.17 -10.94 -31.68
C VAL A 266 1.11 -10.30 -32.23
N PRO A 267 1.03 -9.27 -33.10
CA PRO A 267 2.19 -8.52 -33.57
C PRO A 267 3.05 -7.97 -32.40
N GLY A 268 4.38 -8.02 -32.54
CA GLY A 268 5.32 -7.66 -31.48
C GLY A 268 5.13 -6.23 -30.94
N THR A 269 4.71 -5.27 -31.77
CA THR A 269 4.38 -3.90 -31.33
C THR A 269 3.21 -3.88 -30.35
N LEU A 270 2.20 -4.71 -30.56
CA LEU A 270 1.05 -4.82 -29.68
C LEU A 270 1.39 -5.55 -28.37
N VAL A 271 2.36 -6.47 -28.41
CA VAL A 271 2.92 -7.06 -27.17
C VAL A 271 3.66 -5.99 -26.35
N VAL A 272 4.47 -5.12 -27.00
CA VAL A 272 5.11 -3.97 -26.33
C VAL A 272 4.07 -3.04 -25.75
N LEU A 273 3.03 -2.70 -26.54
CA LEU A 273 1.92 -1.87 -26.07
C LEU A 273 1.23 -2.47 -24.82
N ALA A 274 0.95 -3.78 -24.82
CA ALA A 274 0.33 -4.46 -23.69
C ALA A 274 1.22 -4.42 -22.43
N VAL A 275 2.54 -4.55 -22.56
CA VAL A 275 3.49 -4.42 -21.44
C VAL A 275 3.48 -3.01 -20.86
N LEU A 276 3.46 -1.98 -21.71
CA LEU A 276 3.35 -0.58 -21.27
C LEU A 276 1.99 -0.30 -20.61
N LEU A 277 0.91 -0.79 -21.21
CA LEU A 277 -0.43 -0.68 -20.65
C LEU A 277 -0.56 -1.42 -19.31
N TYR A 278 0.07 -2.58 -19.14
CA TYR A 278 0.07 -3.26 -17.86
C TYR A 278 0.69 -2.41 -16.73
N SER A 279 1.74 -1.65 -17.03
CA SER A 279 2.31 -0.73 -16.05
C SER A 279 1.29 0.31 -15.58
N ILE A 280 0.46 0.81 -16.50
CA ILE A 280 -0.61 1.76 -16.17
C ILE A 280 -1.77 1.05 -15.49
N GLN A 281 -2.12 -0.16 -15.93
CA GLN A 281 -3.16 -0.98 -15.32
C GLN A 281 -2.89 -1.21 -13.82
N ILE A 282 -1.71 -1.73 -13.47
CA ILE A 282 -1.37 -2.02 -12.07
C ILE A 282 -1.34 -0.75 -11.21
N TYR A 283 -0.94 0.39 -11.79
CA TYR A 283 -1.03 1.68 -11.12
C TYR A 283 -2.48 2.09 -10.88
N CYS A 284 -3.31 2.09 -11.90
CA CYS A 284 -4.70 2.52 -11.82
C CYS A 284 -5.52 1.58 -10.91
N ASP A 285 -5.29 0.27 -11.01
CA ASP A 285 -5.95 -0.73 -10.20
C ASP A 285 -5.66 -0.53 -8.70
N PHE A 286 -4.39 -0.50 -8.34
CA PHE A 286 -4.01 -0.38 -6.94
C PHE A 286 -4.20 1.03 -6.37
N ALA A 287 -3.91 2.08 -7.14
CA ALA A 287 -4.20 3.45 -6.72
C ALA A 287 -5.71 3.70 -6.58
N GLY A 288 -6.52 3.06 -7.43
CA GLY A 288 -7.98 3.11 -7.38
C GLY A 288 -8.51 2.53 -6.07
N TYR A 289 -8.16 1.28 -5.77
CA TYR A 289 -8.56 0.65 -4.49
C TYR A 289 -8.04 1.41 -3.27
N SER A 290 -6.78 1.86 -3.30
CA SER A 290 -6.20 2.66 -2.22
C SER A 290 -6.94 3.99 -2.04
N ALA A 291 -7.36 4.65 -3.13
CA ALA A 291 -8.13 5.89 -3.06
C ALA A 291 -9.53 5.65 -2.48
N ILE A 292 -10.21 4.55 -2.86
CA ILE A 292 -11.50 4.17 -2.26
C ILE A 292 -11.33 3.94 -0.75
N ALA A 293 -10.31 3.20 -0.33
CA ALA A 293 -9.99 2.98 1.08
C ALA A 293 -9.74 4.28 1.86
N ILE A 294 -8.90 5.17 1.30
CA ILE A 294 -8.58 6.48 1.90
C ILE A 294 -9.83 7.36 1.97
N GLY A 295 -10.64 7.37 0.91
CA GLY A 295 -11.88 8.13 0.85
C GLY A 295 -12.90 7.63 1.87
N SER A 296 -13.07 6.31 2.00
CA SER A 296 -13.96 5.69 3.00
C SER A 296 -13.52 6.02 4.44
N ALA A 297 -12.23 5.93 4.73
CA ALA A 297 -11.69 6.36 6.02
C ALA A 297 -11.99 7.84 6.28
N ARG A 298 -11.89 8.68 5.24
CA ARG A 298 -12.18 10.11 5.34
C ARG A 298 -13.66 10.40 5.58
N VAL A 299 -14.58 9.67 4.96
CA VAL A 299 -16.04 9.74 5.22
C VAL A 299 -16.32 9.43 6.70
N LEU A 300 -15.61 8.45 7.25
CA LEU A 300 -15.67 8.10 8.67
C LEU A 300 -14.91 9.09 9.59
N GLY A 301 -14.30 10.15 9.06
CA GLY A 301 -13.60 11.18 9.83
C GLY A 301 -12.14 10.90 10.11
N PHE A 302 -11.54 9.85 9.53
CA PHE A 302 -10.14 9.46 9.75
C PHE A 302 -9.24 9.84 8.58
N ARG A 303 -7.98 10.17 8.89
CA ARG A 303 -6.94 10.46 7.92
C ARG A 303 -5.92 9.34 7.93
N VAL A 304 -5.79 8.67 6.80
CA VAL A 304 -4.82 7.61 6.58
C VAL A 304 -3.76 8.05 5.56
N MET A 305 -2.63 7.33 5.53
CA MET A 305 -1.50 7.61 4.64
C MET A 305 -1.90 7.52 3.16
N GLN A 306 -1.12 8.18 2.30
CA GLN A 306 -1.25 8.00 0.85
C GLN A 306 -0.31 6.89 0.38
N ASN A 307 -0.75 6.08 -0.59
CA ASN A 307 0.07 5.05 -1.20
C ASN A 307 0.76 5.50 -2.49
N PHE A 308 0.22 6.49 -3.19
CA PHE A 308 0.71 6.89 -4.51
C PHE A 308 0.75 8.41 -4.68
N THR A 309 1.85 8.90 -5.29
CA THR A 309 2.02 10.31 -5.66
C THR A 309 2.69 10.43 -7.02
N ALA A 310 1.94 10.14 -8.11
CA ALA A 310 2.41 10.20 -9.50
C ALA A 310 3.74 9.45 -9.73
N PRO A 311 3.79 8.12 -9.53
CA PRO A 311 5.03 7.35 -9.52
C PRO A 311 5.75 7.30 -10.87
N TYR A 312 5.02 7.28 -11.98
CA TYR A 312 5.62 7.17 -13.31
C TYR A 312 6.25 8.47 -13.84
N LEU A 313 6.13 9.57 -13.09
CA LEU A 313 6.87 10.81 -13.36
C LEU A 313 8.19 10.89 -12.57
N SER A 314 8.75 9.76 -12.18
CA SER A 314 10.00 9.67 -11.42
C SER A 314 11.21 9.58 -12.35
N ALA A 315 12.26 10.33 -12.05
CA ALA A 315 13.49 10.38 -12.83
C ALA A 315 14.50 9.28 -12.47
N SER A 316 14.18 8.41 -11.51
CA SER A 316 14.99 7.25 -11.12
C SER A 316 14.15 6.18 -10.44
N VAL A 317 14.62 4.91 -10.46
CA VAL A 317 13.95 3.80 -9.77
C VAL A 317 13.88 4.04 -8.25
N ALA A 318 14.88 4.70 -7.66
CA ALA A 318 14.86 5.07 -6.26
C ALA A 318 13.79 6.14 -5.96
N GLU A 319 13.56 7.08 -6.87
CA GLU A 319 12.48 8.06 -6.78
C GLU A 319 11.11 7.40 -7.00
N PHE A 320 11.01 6.45 -7.95
CA PHE A 320 9.79 5.68 -8.18
C PHE A 320 9.29 5.03 -6.89
N TRP A 321 10.13 4.34 -6.13
CA TRP A 321 9.76 3.69 -4.87
C TRP A 321 9.42 4.66 -3.72
N ARG A 322 9.77 5.93 -3.82
CA ARG A 322 9.30 6.98 -2.90
C ARG A 322 7.86 7.43 -3.19
N HIS A 323 7.36 7.13 -4.39
CA HIS A 323 6.05 7.54 -4.88
C HIS A 323 5.11 6.35 -5.17
N TRP A 324 5.64 5.14 -5.15
CA TRP A 324 4.93 3.88 -5.34
C TRP A 324 4.79 3.14 -4.01
N HIS A 325 3.54 2.72 -3.69
CA HIS A 325 3.23 1.93 -2.48
C HIS A 325 3.95 2.47 -1.24
N ILE A 326 3.78 3.76 -0.97
CA ILE A 326 4.55 4.54 0.01
C ILE A 326 4.49 3.92 1.40
N SER A 327 3.31 3.41 1.81
CA SER A 327 3.14 2.80 3.12
C SER A 327 4.00 1.53 3.29
N LEU A 328 4.06 0.66 2.27
CA LEU A 328 4.90 -0.54 2.26
C LEU A 328 6.39 -0.18 2.16
N SER A 329 6.76 0.72 1.23
CA SER A 329 8.14 1.16 1.04
C SER A 329 8.74 1.76 2.30
N THR A 330 7.96 2.59 3.01
CA THR A 330 8.36 3.14 4.31
C THR A 330 8.37 2.07 5.40
N TRP A 331 7.46 1.07 5.35
CA TRP A 331 7.46 -0.05 6.28
C TRP A 331 8.77 -0.84 6.17
N PHE A 332 9.15 -1.27 4.96
CA PHE A 332 10.41 -2.00 4.75
C PHE A 332 11.64 -1.16 5.10
N ARG A 333 11.63 0.14 4.83
CA ARG A 333 12.71 1.03 5.29
C ARG A 333 12.84 1.02 6.81
N ASP A 334 11.72 1.20 7.52
CA ASP A 334 11.74 1.42 8.97
C ASP A 334 11.96 0.12 9.73
N TYR A 335 11.39 -1.01 9.29
CA TYR A 335 11.41 -2.27 10.05
C TYR A 335 12.37 -3.33 9.49
N LEU A 336 12.91 -3.16 8.28
CA LEU A 336 13.88 -4.09 7.71
C LEU A 336 15.22 -3.39 7.37
N TYR A 337 15.21 -2.34 6.55
CA TYR A 337 16.44 -1.70 6.07
C TYR A 337 17.26 -1.05 7.20
N ILE A 338 16.61 -0.24 8.05
CA ILE A 338 17.29 0.44 9.18
C ILE A 338 17.82 -0.57 10.19
N PRO A 339 17.08 -1.61 10.63
CA PRO A 339 17.62 -2.64 11.54
C PRO A 339 18.80 -3.43 10.97
N LEU A 340 18.85 -3.68 9.66
CA LEU A 340 20.01 -4.31 9.00
C LEU A 340 21.28 -3.44 8.99
N GLY A 341 21.18 -2.21 9.49
CA GLY A 341 22.26 -1.23 9.56
C GLY A 341 22.15 -0.07 8.57
N GLY A 342 21.17 -0.10 7.66
CA GLY A 342 20.93 0.97 6.70
C GLY A 342 22.19 1.36 5.90
N ASN A 343 22.53 2.66 5.91
CA ASN A 343 23.72 3.23 5.25
C ASN A 343 24.97 3.27 6.16
N ARG A 344 24.85 2.88 7.46
CA ARG A 344 25.88 3.19 8.49
C ARG A 344 27.06 2.23 8.47
N ARG A 345 26.96 1.05 7.83
CA ARG A 345 27.95 -0.03 7.87
C ARG A 345 28.75 -0.16 6.57
N GLY A 346 29.00 0.96 5.85
CA GLY A 346 29.76 0.99 4.60
C GLY A 346 28.91 0.71 3.35
N ILE A 347 29.52 0.96 2.17
CA ILE A 347 28.86 0.95 0.86
C ILE A 347 28.43 -0.46 0.47
N GLY A 348 29.27 -1.48 0.65
CA GLY A 348 28.94 -2.87 0.31
C GLY A 348 27.74 -3.38 1.12
N ARG A 349 27.71 -3.09 2.43
CA ARG A 349 26.58 -3.45 3.28
C ARG A 349 25.29 -2.73 2.90
N LYS A 350 25.38 -1.45 2.51
CA LYS A 350 24.24 -0.70 1.95
C LYS A 350 23.62 -1.41 0.75
N TYR A 351 24.45 -1.84 -0.20
CA TYR A 351 23.97 -2.52 -1.41
C TYR A 351 23.34 -3.88 -1.09
N LEU A 352 23.97 -4.65 -0.22
CA LEU A 352 23.40 -5.91 0.26
C LEU A 352 22.05 -5.70 0.96
N ASN A 353 21.94 -4.69 1.82
CA ASN A 353 20.68 -4.37 2.51
C ASN A 353 19.57 -4.01 1.51
N ILE A 354 19.89 -3.25 0.44
CA ILE A 354 18.93 -2.94 -0.63
C ILE A 354 18.45 -4.22 -1.31
N LEU A 355 19.36 -5.11 -1.70
CA LEU A 355 19.00 -6.38 -2.36
C LEU A 355 18.14 -7.26 -1.46
N ILE A 356 18.49 -7.38 -0.17
CA ILE A 356 17.68 -8.14 0.82
C ILE A 356 16.27 -7.55 0.94
N VAL A 357 16.15 -6.22 1.09
CA VAL A 357 14.84 -5.56 1.23
C VAL A 357 13.97 -5.81 0.00
N PHE A 358 14.53 -5.69 -1.20
CA PHE A 358 13.78 -5.91 -2.42
C PHE A 358 13.45 -7.39 -2.67
N ALA A 359 14.34 -8.32 -2.32
CA ALA A 359 14.05 -9.75 -2.35
C ALA A 359 12.89 -10.12 -1.40
N VAL A 360 12.91 -9.61 -0.16
CA VAL A 360 11.83 -9.79 0.81
C VAL A 360 10.53 -9.14 0.33
N SER A 361 10.62 -7.96 -0.31
CA SER A 361 9.44 -7.32 -0.92
C SER A 361 8.85 -8.17 -2.03
N GLY A 362 9.68 -8.77 -2.89
CA GLY A 362 9.22 -9.70 -3.93
C GLY A 362 8.50 -10.91 -3.33
N LEU A 363 9.09 -11.55 -2.34
CA LEU A 363 8.44 -12.67 -1.62
C LEU A 363 7.13 -12.23 -0.97
N TRP A 364 7.06 -11.05 -0.37
CA TRP A 364 5.83 -10.55 0.23
C TRP A 364 4.68 -10.43 -0.78
N HIS A 365 4.97 -10.07 -2.03
CA HIS A 365 3.97 -9.96 -3.08
C HIS A 365 3.42 -11.33 -3.52
N GLY A 366 4.23 -12.37 -3.63
CA GLY A 366 3.74 -13.66 -4.08
C GLY A 366 4.68 -14.83 -3.80
N ALA A 367 4.12 -16.05 -3.81
CA ALA A 367 4.85 -17.30 -3.56
C ALA A 367 5.61 -17.83 -4.80
N GLY A 368 5.73 -17.03 -5.89
CA GLY A 368 6.40 -17.44 -7.13
C GLY A 368 7.83 -16.90 -7.25
N PHE A 369 8.70 -17.66 -7.94
CA PHE A 369 10.05 -17.19 -8.28
C PHE A 369 10.03 -15.94 -9.15
N THR A 370 8.99 -15.70 -9.93
CA THR A 370 8.82 -14.48 -10.74
C THR A 370 8.74 -13.23 -9.87
N PHE A 371 8.05 -13.30 -8.73
CA PHE A 371 7.98 -12.19 -7.75
C PHE A 371 9.33 -11.94 -7.06
N LEU A 372 10.03 -13.02 -6.68
CA LEU A 372 11.38 -12.89 -6.11
C LEU A 372 12.34 -12.23 -7.09
N PHE A 373 12.30 -12.67 -8.36
CA PHE A 373 13.12 -12.11 -9.43
C PHE A 373 12.76 -10.64 -9.71
N TRP A 374 11.47 -10.32 -9.76
CA TRP A 374 11.00 -8.94 -9.90
C TRP A 374 11.55 -8.03 -8.78
N GLY A 375 11.46 -8.48 -7.54
CA GLY A 375 12.01 -7.72 -6.41
C GLY A 375 13.52 -7.57 -6.53
N PHE A 376 14.25 -8.66 -6.79
CA PHE A 376 15.71 -8.63 -6.96
C PHE A 376 16.14 -7.70 -8.10
N LEU A 377 15.40 -7.68 -9.21
CA LEU A 377 15.65 -6.80 -10.35
C LEU A 377 15.55 -5.32 -9.96
N HIS A 378 14.52 -4.94 -9.18
CA HIS A 378 14.42 -3.59 -8.64
C HIS A 378 15.58 -3.22 -7.69
N GLY A 379 16.04 -4.18 -6.89
CA GLY A 379 17.23 -4.03 -6.07
C GLY A 379 18.49 -3.78 -6.93
N ILE A 380 18.67 -4.56 -7.99
CA ILE A 380 19.76 -4.37 -8.97
C ILE A 380 19.69 -2.99 -9.61
N TYR A 381 18.51 -2.54 -10.06
CA TYR A 381 18.36 -1.21 -10.66
C TYR A 381 18.79 -0.09 -9.70
N GLN A 382 18.47 -0.20 -8.42
CA GLN A 382 18.91 0.79 -7.45
C GLN A 382 20.40 0.76 -7.19
N VAL A 383 20.99 -0.43 -7.02
CA VAL A 383 22.44 -0.60 -6.83
C VAL A 383 23.20 -0.11 -8.05
N ALA A 384 22.77 -0.52 -9.26
CA ALA A 384 23.35 -0.03 -10.52
C ALA A 384 23.23 1.51 -10.65
N GLY A 385 22.09 2.06 -10.25
CA GLY A 385 21.89 3.51 -10.22
C GLY A 385 22.90 4.27 -9.35
N TYR A 386 23.33 3.68 -8.23
CA TYR A 386 24.40 4.22 -7.38
C TYR A 386 25.78 3.99 -7.96
N LEU A 387 26.08 2.79 -8.45
CA LEU A 387 27.40 2.43 -9.03
C LEU A 387 27.70 3.22 -10.30
N LEU A 388 26.70 3.38 -11.17
CA LEU A 388 26.87 4.12 -12.43
C LEU A 388 26.77 5.64 -12.28
N LYS A 389 26.49 6.15 -11.07
CA LYS A 389 26.39 7.60 -10.85
C LYS A 389 27.67 8.34 -11.27
N PRO A 390 28.89 7.98 -10.82
CA PRO A 390 30.11 8.70 -11.20
C PRO A 390 30.36 8.68 -12.71
N ILE A 391 30.07 7.55 -13.38
CA ILE A 391 30.21 7.41 -14.84
C ILE A 391 29.25 8.36 -15.56
N ARG A 392 27.99 8.38 -15.13
CA ARG A 392 26.99 9.29 -15.71
C ARG A 392 27.32 10.74 -15.44
N ASP A 393 27.93 11.06 -14.29
CA ASP A 393 28.35 12.41 -13.93
C ASP A 393 29.50 12.86 -14.84
N ALA A 394 30.52 12.02 -15.03
CA ALA A 394 31.64 12.28 -15.94
C ALA A 394 31.19 12.40 -17.40
N LEU A 395 30.28 11.51 -17.86
CA LEU A 395 29.75 11.57 -19.23
C LEU A 395 28.96 12.84 -19.47
N ALA A 396 28.11 13.25 -18.51
CA ALA A 396 27.34 14.50 -18.62
C ALA A 396 28.24 15.75 -18.68
N GLN A 397 29.30 15.77 -17.88
CA GLN A 397 30.31 16.84 -17.93
C GLN A 397 31.02 16.85 -19.30
N ARG A 398 31.49 15.68 -19.77
CA ARG A 398 32.19 15.58 -21.04
C ARG A 398 31.35 15.97 -22.25
N LEU A 399 30.05 15.65 -22.22
CA LEU A 399 29.08 15.96 -23.27
C LEU A 399 28.38 17.32 -23.07
N HIS A 400 28.78 18.10 -22.07
CA HIS A 400 28.18 19.40 -21.70
C HIS A 400 26.65 19.31 -21.54
N ILE A 401 26.14 18.18 -21.01
CA ILE A 401 24.71 17.97 -20.79
C ILE A 401 24.28 18.73 -19.53
N ASP A 402 23.40 19.69 -19.72
CA ASP A 402 22.71 20.37 -18.63
C ASP A 402 21.63 19.44 -18.05
N ARG A 403 21.88 18.94 -16.85
CA ARG A 403 20.97 17.99 -16.17
C ARG A 403 19.73 18.63 -15.57
N GLU A 404 19.70 19.94 -15.42
CA GLU A 404 18.54 20.66 -14.91
C GLU A 404 17.54 20.96 -16.01
N ARG A 405 17.92 20.81 -17.27
CA ARG A 405 17.00 20.99 -18.40
C ARG A 405 15.84 19.99 -18.37
N GLY A 406 14.67 20.49 -18.70
CA GLY A 406 13.44 19.70 -18.79
C GLY A 406 13.57 18.48 -19.72
N SER A 407 14.27 18.62 -20.85
CA SER A 407 14.52 17.52 -21.80
C SER A 407 15.30 16.35 -21.18
N HIS A 408 16.35 16.64 -20.40
CA HIS A 408 17.10 15.59 -19.70
C HIS A 408 16.23 14.89 -18.64
N ARG A 409 15.39 15.63 -17.92
CA ARG A 409 14.45 15.06 -16.95
C ARG A 409 13.41 14.19 -17.64
N VAL A 410 12.88 14.57 -18.78
CA VAL A 410 11.96 13.75 -19.58
C VAL A 410 12.63 12.42 -19.99
N LEU A 411 13.88 12.47 -20.48
CA LEU A 411 14.63 11.25 -20.80
C LEU A 411 14.80 10.32 -19.59
N GLN A 412 15.14 10.87 -18.43
CA GLN A 412 15.26 10.10 -17.18
C GLN A 412 13.94 9.44 -16.78
N ILE A 413 12.81 10.16 -16.92
CA ILE A 413 11.47 9.63 -16.65
C ILE A 413 11.15 8.48 -17.61
N LEU A 414 11.41 8.65 -18.92
CA LEU A 414 11.20 7.60 -19.90
C LEU A 414 12.03 6.35 -19.62
N VAL A 415 13.33 6.50 -19.36
CA VAL A 415 14.21 5.38 -19.02
C VAL A 415 13.73 4.68 -17.74
N THR A 416 13.34 5.44 -16.71
CA THR A 416 12.82 4.87 -15.47
C THR A 416 11.52 4.11 -15.72
N PHE A 417 10.59 4.68 -16.48
CA PHE A 417 9.34 4.04 -16.86
C PHE A 417 9.56 2.72 -17.61
N LEU A 418 10.46 2.72 -18.60
CA LEU A 418 10.79 1.50 -19.37
C LEU A 418 11.43 0.41 -18.49
N LEU A 419 12.37 0.76 -17.60
CA LEU A 419 12.99 -0.20 -16.67
C LEU A 419 11.95 -0.82 -15.72
N VAL A 420 11.04 0.00 -15.20
CA VAL A 420 9.97 -0.46 -14.31
C VAL A 420 8.96 -1.29 -15.11
N SER A 421 8.59 -0.89 -16.33
CA SER A 421 7.69 -1.65 -17.21
C SER A 421 8.28 -3.02 -17.58
N PHE A 422 9.57 -3.09 -17.84
CA PHE A 422 10.27 -4.37 -18.06
C PHE A 422 10.20 -5.28 -16.82
N ALA A 423 10.40 -4.73 -15.63
CA ALA A 423 10.28 -5.50 -14.39
C ALA A 423 8.85 -6.01 -14.16
N TRP A 424 7.82 -5.24 -14.53
CA TRP A 424 6.42 -5.64 -14.41
C TRP A 424 6.05 -6.86 -15.26
N ILE A 425 6.81 -7.21 -16.31
CA ILE A 425 6.61 -8.45 -17.08
C ILE A 425 6.69 -9.66 -16.15
N PHE A 426 7.69 -9.70 -15.27
CA PHE A 426 7.87 -10.80 -14.32
C PHE A 426 6.82 -10.81 -13.21
N PHE A 427 6.31 -9.66 -12.83
CA PHE A 427 5.26 -9.55 -11.83
C PHE A 427 3.92 -10.11 -12.35
N ARG A 428 3.61 -9.89 -13.64
CA ARG A 428 2.35 -10.34 -14.28
C ARG A 428 2.39 -11.78 -14.74
N ALA A 429 3.56 -12.26 -15.11
CA ALA A 429 3.70 -13.59 -15.70
C ALA A 429 3.46 -14.70 -14.66
N ASP A 430 2.68 -15.71 -15.03
CA ASP A 430 2.39 -16.89 -14.21
C ASP A 430 3.62 -17.79 -14.00
N SER A 431 4.58 -17.70 -14.91
CA SER A 431 5.83 -18.44 -14.86
C SER A 431 7.00 -17.68 -15.51
N PHE A 432 8.23 -18.06 -15.15
CA PHE A 432 9.43 -17.48 -15.76
C PHE A 432 9.49 -17.76 -17.28
N SER A 433 9.02 -18.93 -17.72
CA SER A 433 8.94 -19.28 -19.13
C SER A 433 7.95 -18.39 -19.90
N GLN A 434 6.83 -18.04 -19.31
CA GLN A 434 5.88 -17.09 -19.91
C GLN A 434 6.49 -15.70 -20.02
N ALA A 435 7.17 -15.20 -18.98
CA ALA A 435 7.88 -13.91 -19.05
C ALA A 435 8.90 -13.88 -20.21
N VAL A 436 9.67 -14.94 -20.37
CA VAL A 436 10.64 -15.06 -21.47
C VAL A 436 9.95 -15.14 -22.83
N ARG A 437 8.81 -15.84 -22.94
CA ARG A 437 8.00 -15.86 -24.18
C ARG A 437 7.53 -14.45 -24.56
N ILE A 438 6.95 -13.72 -23.63
CA ILE A 438 6.51 -12.33 -23.85
C ILE A 438 7.67 -11.47 -24.35
N ILE A 439 8.84 -11.54 -23.72
CA ILE A 439 10.04 -10.79 -24.14
C ILE A 439 10.50 -11.19 -25.55
N ARG A 440 10.40 -12.47 -25.92
CA ARG A 440 10.73 -12.93 -27.28
C ARG A 440 9.75 -12.40 -28.31
N CYS A 441 8.44 -12.39 -28.00
CA CYS A 441 7.40 -11.88 -28.89
C CYS A 441 7.47 -10.36 -29.11
N MET A 442 8.15 -9.61 -28.24
CA MET A 442 8.43 -8.18 -28.48
C MET A 442 9.42 -7.95 -29.64
N LYS A 443 10.17 -8.96 -30.07
CA LYS A 443 11.03 -8.90 -31.25
C LYS A 443 10.16 -8.96 -32.50
N GLY A 444 10.51 -8.24 -33.55
CA GLY A 444 9.70 -8.16 -34.77
C GLY A 444 8.53 -7.18 -34.63
N ALA A 445 8.75 -6.09 -33.88
CA ALA A 445 7.76 -5.03 -33.73
C ALA A 445 7.53 -4.34 -35.08
N GLU A 446 6.33 -4.48 -35.63
CA GLU A 446 5.86 -3.81 -36.83
C GLU A 446 4.92 -2.67 -36.44
N ILE A 447 5.37 -1.43 -36.63
CA ILE A 447 4.64 -0.25 -36.18
C ILE A 447 3.26 -0.11 -36.85
N TRP A 448 3.12 -0.67 -38.04
CA TRP A 448 1.89 -0.63 -38.82
C TRP A 448 0.72 -1.37 -38.16
N SER A 449 1.00 -2.32 -37.27
CA SER A 449 -0.02 -3.03 -36.50
C SER A 449 -0.85 -2.12 -35.55
N LEU A 450 -0.41 -0.89 -35.35
CA LEU A 450 -1.21 0.12 -34.63
C LEU A 450 -2.31 0.74 -35.50
N THR A 451 -2.23 0.63 -36.84
CA THR A 451 -3.11 1.32 -37.79
C THR A 451 -3.78 0.39 -38.81
N ASP A 452 -3.36 -0.86 -38.93
CA ASP A 452 -3.89 -1.86 -39.88
C ASP A 452 -5.17 -2.57 -39.40
N GLY A 453 -5.69 -2.18 -38.24
CA GLY A 453 -6.86 -2.82 -37.61
C GLY A 453 -6.52 -3.87 -36.57
N SER A 454 -5.28 -4.35 -36.47
CA SER A 454 -4.83 -5.36 -35.47
C SER A 454 -5.09 -4.88 -34.04
N LEU A 455 -5.02 -3.59 -33.80
CA LEU A 455 -5.31 -2.97 -32.49
C LEU A 455 -6.75 -3.24 -32.03
N LEU A 456 -7.73 -3.23 -32.95
CA LEU A 456 -9.14 -3.51 -32.62
C LEU A 456 -9.38 -4.99 -32.30
N GLY A 457 -8.51 -5.87 -32.78
CA GLY A 457 -8.50 -7.31 -32.44
C GLY A 457 -8.15 -7.60 -30.99
N LEU A 458 -7.72 -6.61 -30.18
CA LEU A 458 -7.36 -6.77 -28.77
C LEU A 458 -8.57 -6.63 -27.80
N GLY A 459 -9.79 -6.80 -28.30
CA GLY A 459 -11.00 -6.87 -27.46
C GLY A 459 -11.61 -5.52 -27.08
N LEU A 460 -11.08 -4.41 -27.58
CA LEU A 460 -11.66 -3.08 -27.43
C LEU A 460 -12.09 -2.52 -28.79
N ASP A 461 -13.30 -1.98 -28.87
CA ASP A 461 -13.79 -1.22 -30.02
C ASP A 461 -13.16 0.19 -30.07
N THR A 462 -13.39 0.91 -31.15
CA THR A 462 -12.85 2.25 -31.39
C THR A 462 -13.24 3.24 -30.27
N MET A 463 -14.50 3.18 -29.79
CA MET A 463 -14.97 4.08 -28.74
C MET A 463 -14.25 3.81 -27.42
N ASN A 464 -14.05 2.53 -27.07
CA ASN A 464 -13.31 2.15 -25.88
C ASN A 464 -11.82 2.57 -25.95
N TRP A 465 -11.19 2.51 -27.13
CA TRP A 465 -9.84 3.02 -27.33
C TRP A 465 -9.75 4.55 -27.19
N VAL A 466 -10.71 5.30 -27.76
CA VAL A 466 -10.78 6.76 -27.61
C VAL A 466 -10.98 7.15 -26.15
N LEU A 467 -11.90 6.46 -25.45
CA LEU A 467 -12.15 6.70 -24.02
C LEU A 467 -10.92 6.39 -23.17
N LEU A 468 -10.23 5.28 -23.47
CA LEU A 468 -8.97 4.93 -22.80
C LEU A 468 -7.92 6.00 -23.03
N ALA A 469 -7.69 6.44 -24.27
CA ALA A 469 -6.71 7.48 -24.61
C ALA A 469 -7.03 8.80 -23.89
N ALA A 470 -8.28 9.25 -23.91
CA ALA A 470 -8.71 10.45 -23.20
C ALA A 470 -8.50 10.33 -21.67
N GLY A 471 -8.82 9.18 -21.10
CA GLY A 471 -8.61 8.90 -19.67
C GLY A 471 -7.12 8.87 -19.29
N LEU A 472 -6.25 8.32 -20.15
CA LEU A 472 -4.79 8.32 -19.94
C LEU A 472 -4.21 9.74 -20.00
N VAL A 473 -4.67 10.57 -20.93
CA VAL A 473 -4.29 11.99 -21.00
C VAL A 473 -4.71 12.70 -19.70
N PHE A 474 -5.95 12.47 -19.24
CA PHE A 474 -6.43 13.06 -17.99
C PHE A 474 -5.61 12.60 -16.77
N LEU A 475 -5.28 11.32 -16.68
CA LEU A 475 -4.41 10.76 -15.65
C LEU A 475 -3.03 11.43 -15.66
N PHE A 476 -2.43 11.57 -16.86
CA PHE A 476 -1.12 12.21 -17.03
C PHE A 476 -1.13 13.69 -16.58
N VAL A 477 -2.13 14.46 -17.03
CA VAL A 477 -2.29 15.87 -16.63
C VAL A 477 -2.49 15.99 -15.10
N ARG A 478 -3.33 15.14 -14.52
CA ARG A 478 -3.53 15.10 -13.08
C ARG A 478 -2.23 14.79 -12.33
N ASP A 479 -1.47 13.80 -12.78
CA ASP A 479 -0.21 13.40 -12.15
C ASP A 479 0.85 14.51 -12.29
N LEU A 480 0.87 15.21 -13.41
CA LEU A 480 1.73 16.39 -13.61
C LEU A 480 1.36 17.53 -12.63
N CYS A 481 0.06 17.78 -12.41
CA CYS A 481 -0.42 18.73 -11.41
C CYS A 481 0.03 18.34 -10.01
N VAL A 482 -0.11 17.06 -9.65
CA VAL A 482 0.34 16.55 -8.33
C VAL A 482 1.84 16.75 -8.13
N ARG A 483 2.66 16.49 -9.15
CA ARG A 483 4.11 16.71 -9.09
C ARG A 483 4.50 18.19 -8.95
N ARG A 484 3.65 19.08 -9.42
CA ARG A 484 3.80 20.55 -9.25
C ARG A 484 3.18 21.07 -7.95
N GLY A 485 2.70 20.20 -7.07
CA GLY A 485 2.04 20.58 -5.80
C GLY A 485 0.62 21.14 -5.98
N ILE A 486 0.03 21.03 -7.17
CA ILE A 486 -1.31 21.53 -7.47
C ILE A 486 -2.34 20.42 -7.16
N SER A 487 -3.20 20.67 -6.20
CA SER A 487 -4.33 19.79 -5.91
C SER A 487 -5.56 20.20 -6.70
N LEU A 488 -5.93 19.42 -7.72
CA LEU A 488 -7.13 19.67 -8.52
C LEU A 488 -8.40 19.76 -7.65
N ARG A 489 -8.49 18.96 -6.60
CA ARG A 489 -9.59 18.99 -5.65
C ARG A 489 -9.69 20.34 -4.92
N VAL A 490 -8.57 20.91 -4.49
CA VAL A 490 -8.54 22.23 -3.84
C VAL A 490 -8.89 23.33 -4.85
N GLN A 491 -8.41 23.23 -6.09
CA GLN A 491 -8.75 24.20 -7.13
C GLN A 491 -10.25 24.15 -7.47
N LEU A 492 -10.83 22.94 -7.54
CA LEU A 492 -12.24 22.75 -7.78
C LEU A 492 -13.10 23.38 -6.66
N GLN A 493 -12.66 23.28 -5.41
CA GLN A 493 -13.39 23.90 -4.27
C GLN A 493 -13.43 25.43 -4.31
N LYS A 494 -12.50 26.07 -5.04
CA LYS A 494 -12.49 27.52 -5.23
C LYS A 494 -13.45 27.99 -6.30
N GLN A 495 -14.01 27.07 -7.10
CA GLN A 495 -14.94 27.41 -8.19
C GLN A 495 -16.35 27.68 -7.67
N GLY A 496 -17.16 28.35 -8.50
CA GLY A 496 -18.57 28.60 -8.20
C GLY A 496 -19.38 27.30 -8.01
N ILE A 497 -20.46 27.40 -7.25
CA ILE A 497 -21.28 26.24 -6.85
C ILE A 497 -21.80 25.44 -8.06
N TRP A 498 -22.25 26.12 -9.11
CA TRP A 498 -22.80 25.50 -10.33
C TRP A 498 -21.76 24.64 -11.06
N LEU A 499 -20.55 25.18 -11.26
CA LEU A 499 -19.48 24.44 -11.90
C LEU A 499 -19.04 23.24 -11.06
N ARG A 500 -18.97 23.39 -9.74
CA ARG A 500 -18.65 22.26 -8.84
C ARG A 500 -19.66 21.14 -8.99
N TRP A 501 -20.96 21.44 -8.92
CA TRP A 501 -22.00 20.41 -9.04
C TRP A 501 -22.03 19.78 -10.43
N LEU A 502 -21.86 20.58 -11.50
CA LEU A 502 -21.74 20.04 -12.86
C LEU A 502 -20.60 19.01 -12.95
N LEU A 503 -19.42 19.33 -12.42
CA LEU A 503 -18.27 18.43 -12.44
C LEU A 503 -18.44 17.22 -11.51
N TYR A 504 -19.07 17.35 -10.35
CA TYR A 504 -19.35 16.22 -9.46
C TYR A 504 -20.34 15.23 -10.11
N ILE A 505 -21.45 15.73 -10.62
CA ILE A 505 -22.45 14.90 -11.30
C ILE A 505 -21.85 14.31 -12.58
N GLY A 506 -21.14 15.10 -13.39
CA GLY A 506 -20.48 14.63 -14.60
C GLY A 506 -19.46 13.52 -14.33
N ALA A 507 -18.67 13.61 -13.26
CA ALA A 507 -17.73 12.56 -12.88
C ALA A 507 -18.43 11.26 -12.45
N VAL A 508 -19.53 11.36 -11.70
CA VAL A 508 -20.33 10.18 -11.31
C VAL A 508 -20.99 9.56 -12.55
N LEU A 509 -21.62 10.36 -13.41
CA LEU A 509 -22.23 9.87 -14.65
C LEU A 509 -21.20 9.22 -15.59
N LEU A 510 -20.01 9.81 -15.70
CA LEU A 510 -18.92 9.23 -16.49
C LEU A 510 -18.56 7.84 -15.98
N ILE A 511 -18.44 7.65 -14.67
CA ILE A 511 -18.15 6.34 -14.08
C ILE A 511 -19.30 5.36 -14.32
N LEU A 512 -20.55 5.79 -14.14
CA LEU A 512 -21.73 4.94 -14.32
C LEU A 512 -21.92 4.53 -15.79
N VAL A 513 -21.68 5.42 -16.74
CA VAL A 513 -21.87 5.15 -18.17
C VAL A 513 -20.66 4.46 -18.80
N CYS A 514 -19.46 4.92 -18.45
CA CYS A 514 -18.22 4.50 -19.10
C CYS A 514 -17.42 3.48 -18.24
N GLY A 515 -17.82 3.21 -17.00
CA GLY A 515 -17.16 2.21 -16.17
C GLY A 515 -17.50 0.79 -16.60
N ILE A 516 -16.59 -0.15 -16.36
CA ILE A 516 -16.85 -1.58 -16.53
C ILE A 516 -17.37 -2.14 -15.20
N TRP A 517 -18.64 -2.49 -15.16
CA TRP A 517 -19.35 -3.01 -13.98
C TRP A 517 -20.67 -3.67 -14.38
N GLY A 518 -21.35 -4.34 -13.45
CA GLY A 518 -22.67 -4.91 -13.67
C GLY A 518 -22.67 -6.44 -13.75
N PRO A 519 -23.76 -7.07 -14.25
CA PRO A 519 -23.87 -8.52 -14.36
C PRO A 519 -22.75 -9.10 -15.23
N GLY A 520 -22.05 -10.11 -14.73
CA GLY A 520 -20.90 -10.73 -15.41
C GLY A 520 -19.54 -10.06 -15.12
N TYR A 521 -19.52 -8.94 -14.41
CA TYR A 521 -18.27 -8.35 -13.93
C TYR A 521 -17.77 -9.11 -12.70
N ASP A 522 -16.54 -9.63 -12.78
CA ASP A 522 -15.90 -10.27 -11.65
C ASP A 522 -15.16 -9.23 -10.80
N ALA A 523 -15.78 -8.82 -9.70
CA ALA A 523 -15.21 -7.88 -8.76
C ALA A 523 -13.97 -8.44 -8.02
N SER A 524 -13.66 -9.73 -8.13
CA SER A 524 -12.46 -10.36 -7.55
C SER A 524 -11.20 -10.12 -8.37
N THR A 525 -11.29 -9.46 -9.53
CA THR A 525 -10.16 -9.16 -10.44
C THR A 525 -9.18 -8.11 -9.93
N PHE A 526 -9.23 -7.74 -8.66
CA PHE A 526 -8.18 -6.91 -8.05
C PHE A 526 -6.85 -7.63 -8.06
N ILE A 527 -5.83 -7.03 -8.69
CA ILE A 527 -4.51 -7.65 -8.88
C ILE A 527 -3.92 -8.17 -7.57
N TYR A 528 -4.09 -7.43 -6.46
CA TYR A 528 -3.58 -7.82 -5.15
C TYR A 528 -4.47 -8.80 -4.36
N SER A 529 -5.68 -9.12 -4.81
CA SER A 529 -6.49 -10.19 -4.19
C SER A 529 -5.97 -11.59 -4.51
N GLN A 530 -5.14 -11.70 -5.55
CA GLN A 530 -4.54 -12.96 -5.98
C GLN A 530 -3.24 -13.32 -5.23
N PHE A 531 -2.76 -12.43 -4.34
CA PHE A 531 -1.45 -12.56 -3.66
C PHE A 531 -1.55 -12.76 -2.15
#